data_79130641aaf96e2e7628c08c60283adf
#
_entry.id   79130641aaf96e2e7628c08c60283adf
#
_cell.length_a   1.000
_cell.length_b   1.000
_cell.length_c   1.000
_cell.angle_alpha   90.00
_cell.angle_beta   90.00
_cell.angle_gamma   90.00
#
_symmetry.space_group_name_H-M   'P 1'
#
loop_
_entity.id
_entity.type
_entity.pdbx_description
1 polymer ?
#
loop_
_entity_poly.entity_id
_entity_poly.type
_entity_poly.pdbx_seq_one_letter_code
_entity_poly.pdbx_strand_id
1 'polypeptide(L)'
;MHIITQRLSSEAKQLIDLVDRESLLTLSLVAEDRTRSRYRFMTVEGEEINLQLHRGTVLKDGDILADANNQAIAVVIAKPEPVLTVTAHNALDFLRAAYHLGNRHIALEVTETYLRLSPDSVLEDMVLQMGLTVTKETQPFQPETGADHHHDH
;
A
#
# COMPACT_ATOMS: atom_id res chain seq x y z
N MET A 1 -4.06 -13.24 -21.37
CA MET A 1 -3.37 -12.18 -20.61
C MET A 1 -4.12 -10.85 -20.75
N HIS A 2 -4.32 -10.16 -19.63
CA HIS A 2 -4.96 -8.86 -19.64
C HIS A 2 -3.90 -7.76 -19.56
N ILE A 3 -4.05 -6.74 -20.40
CA ILE A 3 -3.15 -5.58 -20.40
C ILE A 3 -3.86 -4.44 -19.70
N ILE A 4 -3.28 -3.98 -18.59
CA ILE A 4 -3.86 -2.93 -17.77
C ILE A 4 -3.14 -1.62 -18.07
N THR A 5 -3.87 -0.62 -18.52
CA THR A 5 -3.30 0.68 -18.90
C THR A 5 -3.75 1.82 -18.02
N GLN A 6 -4.71 1.59 -17.13
CA GLN A 6 -5.22 2.68 -16.29
C GLN A 6 -5.78 2.20 -14.97
N ARG A 7 -5.71 3.09 -14.00
CA ARG A 7 -6.40 2.97 -12.73
C ARG A 7 -7.62 3.89 -12.80
N LEU A 8 -8.78 3.35 -12.50
CA LEU A 8 -10.02 4.11 -12.63
C LEU A 8 -10.11 5.20 -11.56
N SER A 9 -10.76 6.31 -11.92
CA SER A 9 -11.02 7.41 -10.99
C SER A 9 -11.99 6.97 -9.90
N SER A 10 -12.05 7.76 -8.83
CA SER A 10 -12.96 7.48 -7.72
C SER A 10 -14.42 7.42 -8.18
N GLU A 11 -14.80 8.27 -9.12
CA GLU A 11 -16.17 8.29 -9.63
C GLU A 11 -16.50 7.03 -10.42
N ALA A 12 -15.60 6.63 -11.32
CA ALA A 12 -15.78 5.42 -12.10
C ALA A 12 -15.76 4.19 -11.21
N LYS A 13 -14.91 4.17 -10.19
CA LYS A 13 -14.84 3.10 -9.22
C LYS A 13 -16.16 2.93 -8.46
N GLN A 14 -16.80 4.02 -8.06
CA GLN A 14 -18.06 3.94 -7.35
C GLN A 14 -19.15 3.29 -8.19
N LEU A 15 -19.20 3.58 -9.47
CA LEU A 15 -20.17 2.97 -10.37
C LEU A 15 -19.96 1.46 -10.46
N ILE A 16 -18.73 1.01 -10.50
CA ILE A 16 -18.41 -0.41 -10.59
C ILE A 16 -18.73 -1.12 -9.27
N ASP A 17 -18.42 -0.49 -8.14
CA ASP A 17 -18.72 -1.05 -6.83
C ASP A 17 -20.21 -1.35 -6.65
N LEU A 18 -21.05 -0.56 -7.28
CA LEU A 18 -22.51 -0.75 -7.19
C LEU A 18 -23.03 -1.89 -8.08
N VAL A 19 -22.33 -2.19 -9.18
CA VAL A 19 -22.91 -3.03 -10.22
C VAL A 19 -22.22 -4.37 -10.42
N ASP A 20 -20.87 -4.45 -10.33
CA ASP A 20 -20.19 -5.60 -10.91
C ASP A 20 -18.85 -5.97 -10.26
N ARG A 21 -18.66 -5.66 -9.00
CA ARG A 21 -17.40 -5.93 -8.33
C ARG A 21 -17.02 -7.41 -8.29
N GLU A 22 -18.03 -8.28 -8.25
CA GLU A 22 -17.81 -9.72 -8.14
C GLU A 22 -17.20 -10.34 -9.41
N SER A 23 -17.33 -9.66 -10.55
CA SER A 23 -16.75 -10.16 -11.80
C SER A 23 -15.28 -9.82 -11.98
N LEU A 24 -14.71 -9.01 -11.06
CA LEU A 24 -13.32 -8.58 -11.19
C LEU A 24 -12.35 -9.65 -10.71
N LEU A 25 -11.20 -9.70 -11.38
CA LEU A 25 -10.07 -10.48 -10.89
C LEU A 25 -9.48 -9.81 -9.64
N THR A 26 -8.76 -10.57 -8.84
CA THR A 26 -8.16 -10.08 -7.61
C THR A 26 -6.64 -10.05 -7.73
N LEU A 27 -6.06 -8.87 -7.62
CA LEU A 27 -4.62 -8.70 -7.63
C LEU A 27 -4.15 -8.39 -6.20
N SER A 28 -3.68 -9.43 -5.51
CA SER A 28 -3.27 -9.34 -4.11
C SER A 28 -1.77 -9.07 -4.04
N LEU A 29 -1.38 -7.88 -3.60
CA LEU A 29 0.00 -7.41 -3.66
C LEU A 29 0.47 -6.83 -2.34
N VAL A 30 1.72 -7.17 -1.95
CA VAL A 30 2.39 -6.50 -0.84
C VAL A 30 2.78 -5.07 -1.23
N ALA A 31 3.12 -4.25 -0.24
CA ALA A 31 3.38 -2.82 -0.47
C ALA A 31 4.47 -2.57 -1.52
N GLU A 32 5.56 -3.32 -1.46
CA GLU A 32 6.65 -3.16 -2.44
C GLU A 32 6.16 -3.42 -3.86
N ASP A 33 5.37 -4.48 -4.06
CA ASP A 33 4.86 -4.82 -5.38
C ASP A 33 3.85 -3.79 -5.89
N ARG A 34 3.13 -3.12 -4.99
CA ARG A 34 2.18 -2.08 -5.40
C ARG A 34 2.86 -0.82 -5.93
N THR A 35 4.17 -0.69 -5.76
CA THR A 35 4.93 0.41 -6.36
C THR A 35 5.37 0.14 -7.79
N ARG A 36 5.15 -1.05 -8.30
CA ARG A 36 5.55 -1.44 -9.64
C ARG A 36 4.46 -1.06 -10.63
N SER A 37 4.70 -0.01 -11.40
CA SER A 37 3.71 0.46 -12.39
C SER A 37 3.76 -0.31 -13.70
N ARG A 38 4.85 -1.04 -13.96
CA ARG A 38 5.04 -1.84 -15.18
C ARG A 38 5.62 -3.19 -14.80
N TYR A 39 4.76 -4.18 -14.72
CA TYR A 39 5.16 -5.50 -14.25
C TYR A 39 4.09 -6.53 -14.60
N ARG A 40 4.48 -7.79 -14.64
CA ARG A 40 3.55 -8.90 -14.85
C ARG A 40 3.26 -9.58 -13.53
N PHE A 41 1.99 -9.67 -13.21
CA PHE A 41 1.54 -10.34 -11.99
C PHE A 41 0.54 -11.43 -12.33
N MET A 42 0.45 -12.40 -11.44
CA MET A 42 -0.58 -13.43 -11.50
C MET A 42 -1.68 -13.06 -10.50
N THR A 43 -2.94 -13.12 -10.94
CA THR A 43 -4.06 -12.88 -10.04
C THR A 43 -4.32 -14.09 -9.14
N VAL A 44 -5.13 -13.87 -8.12
CA VAL A 44 -5.56 -14.96 -7.22
C VAL A 44 -6.26 -16.07 -8.00
N GLU A 45 -6.99 -15.69 -9.05
CA GLU A 45 -7.72 -16.61 -9.92
C GLU A 45 -6.81 -17.35 -10.91
N GLY A 46 -5.52 -17.03 -10.95
CA GLY A 46 -4.57 -17.71 -11.81
C GLY A 46 -4.44 -17.11 -13.21
N GLU A 47 -4.92 -15.90 -13.42
CA GLU A 47 -4.78 -15.21 -14.70
C GLU A 47 -3.64 -14.21 -14.67
N GLU A 48 -2.95 -14.09 -15.79
CA GLU A 48 -1.81 -13.17 -15.90
C GLU A 48 -2.29 -11.76 -16.25
N ILE A 49 -1.76 -10.79 -15.52
CA ILE A 49 -2.00 -9.37 -15.75
C ILE A 49 -0.68 -8.68 -16.06
N ASN A 50 -0.66 -7.90 -17.13
CA ASN A 50 0.47 -7.07 -17.52
C ASN A 50 0.15 -5.61 -17.22
N LEU A 51 0.76 -5.04 -16.19
CA LEU A 51 0.58 -3.64 -15.85
C LEU A 51 1.45 -2.77 -16.76
N GLN A 52 0.82 -1.79 -17.38
CA GLN A 52 1.47 -0.77 -18.20
C GLN A 52 0.92 0.59 -17.80
N LEU A 53 1.07 0.90 -16.52
CA LEU A 53 0.57 2.13 -15.93
C LEU A 53 1.60 3.25 -16.07
N HIS A 54 1.15 4.46 -15.86
CA HIS A 54 2.03 5.61 -15.85
C HIS A 54 3.11 5.43 -14.78
N ARG A 55 4.35 5.79 -15.11
CA ARG A 55 5.47 5.66 -14.17
C ARG A 55 5.20 6.44 -12.90
N GLY A 56 5.57 5.84 -11.77
CA GLY A 56 5.33 6.45 -10.47
C GLY A 56 3.96 6.17 -9.88
N THR A 57 3.10 5.47 -10.61
CA THR A 57 1.80 5.06 -10.06
C THR A 57 2.02 4.06 -8.93
N VAL A 58 1.49 4.38 -7.76
CA VAL A 58 1.49 3.48 -6.61
C VAL A 58 0.07 2.99 -6.40
N LEU A 59 -0.11 1.68 -6.46
CA LEU A 59 -1.42 1.06 -6.29
C LEU A 59 -1.80 1.02 -4.82
N LYS A 60 -3.09 1.21 -4.56
CA LYS A 60 -3.65 1.18 -3.22
C LYS A 60 -4.72 0.13 -3.11
N ASP A 61 -4.93 -0.34 -1.89
CA ASP A 61 -6.02 -1.27 -1.59
C ASP A 61 -7.33 -0.71 -2.12
N GLY A 62 -8.06 -1.54 -2.86
CA GLY A 62 -9.34 -1.16 -3.44
C GLY A 62 -9.26 -0.49 -4.81
N ASP A 63 -8.07 -0.22 -5.34
CA ASP A 63 -7.97 0.35 -6.68
C ASP A 63 -8.53 -0.60 -7.72
N ILE A 64 -9.28 -0.04 -8.69
CA ILE A 64 -9.82 -0.79 -9.82
C ILE A 64 -8.94 -0.52 -11.04
N LEU A 65 -8.49 -1.59 -11.68
CA LEU A 65 -7.60 -1.54 -12.84
C LEU A 65 -8.40 -1.88 -14.09
N ALA A 66 -8.13 -1.12 -15.16
CA ALA A 66 -8.88 -1.25 -16.40
C ALA A 66 -7.96 -1.34 -17.62
N ASP A 67 -8.51 -1.86 -18.71
CA ASP A 67 -7.82 -1.94 -19.98
C ASP A 67 -8.01 -0.63 -20.78
N ALA A 68 -7.49 -0.60 -22.01
CA ALA A 68 -7.53 0.59 -22.87
C ALA A 68 -8.96 0.98 -23.27
N ASN A 69 -9.91 0.07 -23.13
CA ASN A 69 -11.31 0.33 -23.45
C ASN A 69 -12.11 0.76 -22.23
N ASN A 70 -11.45 1.11 -21.12
CA ASN A 70 -12.09 1.47 -19.86
C ASN A 70 -12.88 0.34 -19.21
N GLN A 71 -12.63 -0.89 -19.64
CA GLN A 71 -13.27 -2.03 -19.02
C GLN A 71 -12.51 -2.42 -17.76
N ALA A 72 -13.21 -2.47 -16.63
CA ALA A 72 -12.61 -2.88 -15.38
C ALA A 72 -12.24 -4.37 -15.44
N ILE A 73 -11.00 -4.68 -15.05
CA ILE A 73 -10.46 -6.03 -15.13
C ILE A 73 -10.19 -6.59 -13.75
N ALA A 74 -9.60 -5.80 -12.84
CA ALA A 74 -9.14 -6.32 -11.55
C ALA A 74 -9.27 -5.29 -10.44
N VAL A 75 -9.37 -5.79 -9.21
CA VAL A 75 -9.30 -4.98 -8.00
C VAL A 75 -8.01 -5.32 -7.26
N VAL A 76 -7.34 -4.28 -6.76
CA VAL A 76 -6.12 -4.43 -5.97
C VAL A 76 -6.49 -4.66 -4.50
N ILE A 77 -5.84 -5.65 -3.90
CA ILE A 77 -5.97 -5.93 -2.47
C ILE A 77 -4.58 -5.82 -1.85
N ALA A 78 -4.48 -5.12 -0.73
CA ALA A 78 -3.23 -5.07 0.03
C ALA A 78 -3.04 -6.42 0.73
N LYS A 79 -2.11 -7.22 0.21
CA LYS A 79 -1.83 -8.54 0.76
C LYS A 79 -1.18 -8.40 2.13
N PRO A 80 -1.68 -9.11 3.17
CA PRO A 80 -1.03 -9.09 4.47
C PRO A 80 0.43 -9.52 4.38
N GLU A 81 1.28 -8.83 5.12
CA GLU A 81 2.73 -9.06 5.13
C GLU A 81 3.28 -8.79 6.52
N PRO A 82 4.48 -9.31 6.84
CA PRO A 82 5.08 -9.03 8.15
C PRO A 82 5.31 -7.53 8.34
N VAL A 83 4.89 -7.02 9.49
CA VAL A 83 5.03 -5.60 9.86
C VAL A 83 5.39 -5.47 11.33
N LEU A 84 5.96 -4.33 11.69
CA LEU A 84 6.09 -3.88 13.07
C LEU A 84 5.01 -2.83 13.30
N THR A 85 4.11 -3.09 14.22
CA THR A 85 3.07 -2.14 14.60
C THR A 85 3.50 -1.44 15.89
N VAL A 86 3.63 -0.13 15.83
CA VAL A 86 4.14 0.71 16.89
C VAL A 86 3.00 1.50 17.52
N THR A 87 2.86 1.38 18.84
CA THR A 87 1.86 2.13 19.60
C THR A 87 2.54 2.87 20.74
N ALA A 88 1.91 3.94 21.22
CA ALA A 88 2.44 4.77 22.28
C ALA A 88 1.43 4.93 23.41
N HIS A 89 1.92 5.28 24.61
CA HIS A 89 1.07 5.52 25.78
C HIS A 89 0.48 6.92 25.82
N ASN A 90 1.07 7.85 25.06
CA ASN A 90 0.59 9.23 25.04
C ASN A 90 0.86 9.86 23.67
N ALA A 91 0.18 10.98 23.41
CA ALA A 91 0.24 11.63 22.11
C ALA A 91 1.62 12.13 21.75
N LEU A 92 2.36 12.68 22.71
CA LEU A 92 3.68 13.26 22.43
C LEU A 92 4.67 12.20 21.99
N ASP A 93 4.71 11.06 22.67
CA ASP A 93 5.60 9.97 22.29
C ASP A 93 5.25 9.42 20.91
N PHE A 94 3.97 9.36 20.61
CA PHE A 94 3.49 8.92 19.31
C PHE A 94 3.96 9.87 18.19
N LEU A 95 3.81 11.17 18.41
CA LEU A 95 4.25 12.16 17.43
C LEU A 95 5.77 12.14 17.24
N ARG A 96 6.50 11.98 18.31
CA ARG A 96 7.97 11.88 18.25
C ARG A 96 8.40 10.65 17.44
N ALA A 97 7.75 9.52 17.65
CA ALA A 97 8.04 8.31 16.91
C ALA A 97 7.80 8.53 15.42
N ALA A 98 6.67 9.13 15.05
CA ALA A 98 6.36 9.42 13.66
C ALA A 98 7.41 10.34 13.04
N TYR A 99 7.84 11.36 13.77
CA TYR A 99 8.86 12.28 13.31
C TYR A 99 10.20 11.57 13.06
N HIS A 100 10.66 10.78 14.02
CA HIS A 100 11.96 10.12 13.89
C HIS A 100 11.96 9.03 12.83
N LEU A 101 10.89 8.25 12.74
CA LEU A 101 10.77 7.23 11.71
C LEU A 101 10.65 7.86 10.32
N GLY A 102 9.87 8.93 10.19
CA GLY A 102 9.74 9.65 8.93
C GLY A 102 11.06 10.24 8.45
N ASN A 103 11.89 10.69 9.38
CA ASN A 103 13.22 11.26 9.06
C ASN A 103 14.19 10.24 8.48
N ARG A 104 13.90 8.95 8.63
CA ARG A 104 14.76 7.88 8.11
C ARG A 104 14.45 7.52 6.67
N HIS A 105 13.49 8.19 6.06
CA HIS A 105 13.08 7.96 4.67
C HIS A 105 12.66 6.52 4.41
N ILE A 106 12.00 5.91 5.38
CA ILE A 106 11.45 4.56 5.25
C ILE A 106 10.00 4.62 4.83
N ALA A 107 9.49 3.52 4.29
CA ALA A 107 8.07 3.36 4.08
C ALA A 107 7.39 3.27 5.44
N LEU A 108 6.44 4.16 5.71
CA LEU A 108 5.78 4.26 7.01
C LEU A 108 4.29 4.45 6.83
N GLU A 109 3.50 3.55 7.43
CA GLU A 109 2.06 3.73 7.49
C GLU A 109 1.74 4.54 8.74
N VAL A 110 0.94 5.60 8.57
CA VAL A 110 0.59 6.52 9.66
C VAL A 110 -0.92 6.50 9.85
N THR A 111 -1.35 6.19 11.05
CA THR A 111 -2.76 6.26 11.45
C THR A 111 -2.88 7.06 12.74
N GLU A 112 -4.09 7.26 13.20
CA GLU A 112 -4.31 7.99 14.45
C GLU A 112 -3.86 7.21 15.68
N THR A 113 -3.78 5.89 15.59
CA THR A 113 -3.55 5.04 16.77
C THR A 113 -2.28 4.19 16.67
N TYR A 114 -1.73 4.01 15.47
CA TYR A 114 -0.51 3.22 15.31
C TYR A 114 0.30 3.66 14.11
N LEU A 115 1.57 3.28 14.13
CA LEU A 115 2.47 3.38 12.97
C LEU A 115 2.86 1.96 12.58
N ARG A 116 3.07 1.73 11.28
CA ARG A 116 3.56 0.45 10.78
C ARG A 116 4.73 0.64 9.85
N LEU A 117 5.69 -0.27 9.97
CA LEU A 117 6.84 -0.30 9.09
C LEU A 117 7.22 -1.76 8.83
N SER A 118 7.99 -1.98 7.79
CA SER A 118 8.53 -3.31 7.51
C SER A 118 9.53 -3.71 8.61
N PRO A 119 9.69 -5.01 8.89
CA PRO A 119 10.60 -5.45 9.94
C PRO A 119 12.02 -4.90 9.73
N ASP A 120 12.56 -4.30 10.79
CA ASP A 120 13.90 -3.71 10.78
C ASP A 120 14.37 -3.69 12.23
N SER A 121 15.42 -4.45 12.53
CA SER A 121 15.88 -4.62 13.91
C SER A 121 16.45 -3.33 14.51
N VAL A 122 17.09 -2.49 13.70
CA VAL A 122 17.65 -1.22 14.17
C VAL A 122 16.53 -0.25 14.56
N LEU A 123 15.51 -0.13 13.70
CA LEU A 123 14.39 0.76 13.97
C LEU A 123 13.52 0.22 15.10
N GLU A 124 13.37 -1.09 15.19
CA GLU A 124 12.66 -1.70 16.31
C GLU A 124 13.32 -1.32 17.65
N ASP A 125 14.64 -1.48 17.73
CA ASP A 125 15.37 -1.11 18.93
C ASP A 125 15.25 0.38 19.26
N MET A 126 15.28 1.22 18.23
CA MET A 126 15.16 2.66 18.41
C MET A 126 13.81 3.03 19.06
N VAL A 127 12.72 2.50 18.54
CA VAL A 127 11.39 2.86 19.09
C VAL A 127 11.17 2.22 20.47
N LEU A 128 11.72 1.03 20.72
CA LEU A 128 11.67 0.43 22.05
C LEU A 128 12.41 1.29 23.07
N GLN A 129 13.57 1.83 22.72
CA GLN A 129 14.33 2.73 23.59
C GLN A 129 13.61 4.04 23.84
N MET A 130 12.74 4.46 22.92
CA MET A 130 11.92 5.64 23.09
C MET A 130 10.71 5.38 24.00
N GLY A 131 10.52 4.16 24.47
CA GLY A 131 9.42 3.81 25.35
C GLY A 131 8.14 3.39 24.66
N LEU A 132 8.21 3.13 23.36
CA LEU A 132 7.04 2.70 22.59
C LEU A 132 6.88 1.19 22.64
N THR A 133 5.67 0.73 22.32
CA THR A 133 5.36 -0.70 22.23
C THR A 133 5.42 -1.13 20.77
N VAL A 134 6.06 -2.27 20.52
CA VAL A 134 6.15 -2.85 19.17
C VAL A 134 5.48 -4.22 19.19
N THR A 135 4.57 -4.42 18.23
CA THR A 135 3.91 -5.69 18.03
C THR A 135 4.28 -6.20 16.65
N LYS A 136 4.82 -7.41 16.57
CA LYS A 136 5.13 -8.07 15.30
C LYS A 136 3.88 -8.77 14.82
N GLU A 137 3.41 -8.39 13.63
CA GLU A 137 2.16 -8.89 13.08
C GLU A 137 2.29 -9.17 11.60
N THR A 138 1.28 -9.85 11.06
CA THR A 138 1.09 -9.99 9.62
C THR A 138 -0.20 -9.26 9.29
N GLN A 139 -0.08 -8.12 8.61
CA GLN A 139 -1.20 -7.22 8.32
C GLN A 139 -1.01 -6.56 6.96
N PRO A 140 -2.09 -6.07 6.33
CA PRO A 140 -1.93 -5.21 5.17
C PRO A 140 -1.08 -4.00 5.55
N PHE A 141 -0.12 -3.66 4.67
CA PHE A 141 0.78 -2.54 4.90
C PHE A 141 0.50 -1.46 3.86
N GLN A 142 0.12 -0.28 4.32
CA GLN A 142 -0.27 0.83 3.45
C GLN A 142 0.50 2.09 3.81
N PRO A 143 1.79 2.15 3.43
CA PRO A 143 2.63 3.28 3.79
C PRO A 143 2.21 4.56 3.07
N GLU A 144 2.58 5.70 3.66
CA GLU A 144 2.38 7.00 3.04
C GLU A 144 3.20 7.10 1.76
N THR A 145 2.64 7.71 0.73
CA THR A 145 3.27 7.79 -0.57
C THR A 145 3.49 9.22 -1.06
N GLY A 146 2.72 10.16 -0.56
CA GLY A 146 2.70 11.50 -1.11
C GLY A 146 3.98 12.30 -0.89
N ALA A 147 4.59 12.16 0.29
CA ALA A 147 5.76 12.96 0.65
C ALA A 147 6.97 12.70 -0.23
N ASP A 148 7.13 11.47 -0.72
CA ASP A 148 8.28 11.09 -1.52
C ASP A 148 8.35 11.81 -2.85
N HIS A 149 7.19 12.16 -3.40
CA HIS A 149 7.13 12.80 -4.71
C HIS A 149 7.62 14.24 -4.70
N HIS A 150 7.67 14.85 -3.53
CA HIS A 150 8.08 16.25 -3.40
C HIS A 150 9.59 16.41 -3.31
N HIS A 151 10.30 15.33 -3.09
CA HIS A 151 11.75 15.35 -2.89
C HIS A 151 12.54 15.03 -4.14
N ASP A 152 11.87 14.66 -5.20
CA ASP A 152 12.51 14.17 -6.42
C ASP A 152 12.84 15.29 -7.40
N HIS A 153 13.04 16.46 -6.90
CA HIS A 153 13.33 17.59 -7.78
C HIS A 153 14.56 18.36 -7.41
#